data_cb7f95aa4b0efd343f1f5312c9869ddc
#
_entry.id   cb7f95aa4b0efd343f1f5312c9869ddc
#
_cell.length_a   1.000
_cell.length_b   1.000
_cell.length_c   1.000
_cell.angle_alpha   90.00
_cell.angle_beta   90.00
_cell.angle_gamma   90.00
#
_symmetry.space_group_name_H-M   'P 1'
#
loop_
_entity.id
_entity.type
_entity.pdbx_description
1 polymer ?
#
loop_
_entity_poly.entity_id
_entity_poly.type
_entity_poly.pdbx_seq_one_letter_code
_entity_poly.pdbx_strand_id
1 'polypeptide(L)'
;NIKKKLKDMMYDTSVTIVIVSPHIKESKWIDWEIEYCLKNITRKNRTSHTNGIVGVIMKVNGGYDWFKYTSTKSDGCSVSNYYDSKVYDIINNNRYNQNPKVYSCNQCKCVSALTGSYIAFVEEDEFLSNPKKYIDNAYDKSENDADGYDLTKQR
;
A
#
# COMPACT_ATOMS: atom_id res chain seq x y z
N ASN A 1 10.86 3.08 -25.94
CA ASN A 1 11.30 2.38 -24.74
C ASN A 1 10.17 2.37 -23.70
N ILE A 2 9.66 1.16 -23.36
CA ILE A 2 8.55 0.95 -22.43
C ILE A 2 8.83 1.61 -21.08
N LYS A 3 10.03 1.44 -20.54
CA LYS A 3 10.43 1.97 -19.23
C LYS A 3 10.35 3.50 -19.15
N LYS A 4 10.76 4.19 -20.22
CA LYS A 4 10.64 5.64 -20.31
C LYS A 4 9.18 6.07 -20.32
N LYS A 5 8.35 5.39 -21.11
CA LYS A 5 6.92 5.70 -21.22
C LYS A 5 6.19 5.49 -19.88
N LEU A 6 6.49 4.40 -19.16
CA LEU A 6 5.96 4.15 -17.82
C LEU A 6 6.36 5.26 -16.84
N LYS A 7 7.62 5.68 -16.85
CA LYS A 7 8.08 6.81 -16.02
C LYS A 7 7.33 8.10 -16.29
N ASP A 8 7.07 8.38 -17.56
CA ASP A 8 6.34 9.59 -17.93
C ASP A 8 4.90 9.56 -17.44
N MET A 9 4.24 8.39 -17.53
CA MET A 9 2.89 8.20 -17.02
C MET A 9 2.82 8.32 -15.49
N MET A 10 3.73 7.67 -14.77
CA MET A 10 3.75 7.69 -13.30
C MET A 10 4.13 9.04 -12.71
N TYR A 11 4.91 9.82 -13.45
CA TYR A 11 5.35 11.15 -13.00
C TYR A 11 4.17 12.11 -12.76
N ASP A 12 3.11 11.97 -13.54
CA ASP A 12 1.93 12.84 -13.48
C ASP A 12 0.80 12.26 -12.63
N THR A 13 0.99 11.09 -11.99
CA THR A 13 -0.02 10.48 -11.13
C THR A 13 0.18 10.85 -9.67
N SER A 14 -0.91 10.88 -8.90
CA SER A 14 -0.89 11.14 -7.45
C SER A 14 -1.17 9.90 -6.62
N VAL A 15 -1.89 8.92 -7.17
CA VAL A 15 -2.22 7.65 -6.52
C VAL A 15 -1.99 6.51 -7.50
N THR A 16 -1.35 5.46 -7.02
CA THR A 16 -1.13 4.22 -7.75
C THR A 16 -1.87 3.08 -7.07
N ILE A 17 -2.60 2.30 -7.85
CA ILE A 17 -3.29 1.10 -7.38
C ILE A 17 -2.45 -0.11 -7.78
N VAL A 18 -2.02 -0.89 -6.79
CA VAL A 18 -1.30 -2.13 -6.98
C VAL A 18 -2.26 -3.29 -6.77
N ILE A 19 -2.42 -4.13 -7.79
CA ILE A 19 -3.23 -5.35 -7.66
C ILE A 19 -2.37 -6.44 -7.04
N VAL A 20 -2.72 -6.84 -5.83
CA VAL A 20 -2.06 -7.93 -5.11
C VAL A 20 -2.72 -9.24 -5.54
N SER A 21 -2.06 -9.94 -6.46
CA SER A 21 -2.52 -11.21 -7.03
C SER A 21 -1.62 -12.38 -6.60
N PRO A 22 -2.06 -13.64 -6.76
CA PRO A 22 -1.21 -14.81 -6.49
C PRO A 22 0.10 -14.82 -7.28
N HIS A 23 0.15 -14.14 -8.42
CA HIS A 23 1.29 -14.10 -9.33
C HIS A 23 2.04 -12.76 -9.33
N ILE A 24 1.78 -11.89 -8.35
CA ILE A 24 2.38 -10.54 -8.33
C ILE A 24 3.91 -10.59 -8.41
N LYS A 25 4.57 -11.53 -7.73
CA LYS A 25 6.03 -11.64 -7.69
C LYS A 25 6.65 -12.20 -8.98
N GLU A 26 5.85 -12.66 -9.92
CA GLU A 26 6.31 -13.07 -11.25
C GLU A 26 6.56 -11.87 -12.17
N SER A 27 6.02 -10.70 -11.84
CA SER A 27 6.26 -9.47 -12.60
C SER A 27 7.68 -8.96 -12.36
N LYS A 28 8.37 -8.57 -13.44
CA LYS A 28 9.70 -7.96 -13.40
C LYS A 28 9.64 -6.45 -13.14
N TRP A 29 8.46 -5.85 -13.06
CA TRP A 29 8.30 -4.41 -13.12
C TRP A 29 7.62 -3.80 -11.90
N ILE A 30 6.74 -4.52 -11.21
CA ILE A 30 5.90 -3.96 -10.15
C ILE A 30 6.73 -3.39 -9.00
N ASP A 31 7.74 -4.11 -8.52
CA ASP A 31 8.59 -3.63 -7.43
C ASP A 31 9.36 -2.36 -7.82
N TRP A 32 9.81 -2.28 -9.07
CA TRP A 32 10.45 -1.10 -9.61
C TRP A 32 9.47 0.08 -9.78
N GLU A 33 8.24 -0.18 -10.23
CA GLU A 33 7.19 0.84 -10.34
C GLU A 33 6.84 1.41 -8.98
N ILE A 34 6.72 0.57 -7.95
CA ILE A 34 6.47 1.00 -6.58
C ILE A 34 7.63 1.89 -6.08
N GLU A 35 8.87 1.44 -6.28
CA GLU A 35 10.05 2.23 -5.93
C GLU A 35 10.00 3.62 -6.60
N TYR A 36 9.66 3.66 -7.89
CA TYR A 36 9.56 4.91 -8.63
C TYR A 36 8.47 5.82 -8.07
N CYS A 37 7.29 5.28 -7.75
CA CYS A 37 6.17 6.03 -7.19
C CYS A 37 6.48 6.64 -5.82
N LEU A 38 7.33 5.99 -5.03
CA LEU A 38 7.69 6.45 -3.68
C LEU A 38 8.76 7.55 -3.68
N LYS A 39 9.48 7.72 -4.78
CA LYS A 39 10.54 8.73 -4.89
C LYS A 39 10.00 10.08 -5.32
N ASN A 40 10.57 11.14 -4.74
CA ASN A 40 10.39 12.48 -5.26
C ASN A 40 11.32 12.66 -6.46
N ILE A 41 10.78 12.99 -7.62
CA ILE A 41 11.53 13.08 -8.85
C ILE A 41 11.37 14.49 -9.43
N THR A 42 12.50 15.18 -9.64
CA THR A 42 12.54 16.50 -10.26
C THR A 42 12.85 16.39 -11.73
N ARG A 43 12.04 17.02 -12.58
CA ARG A 43 12.23 17.16 -14.00
C ARG A 43 11.94 18.60 -14.42
N LYS A 44 12.86 19.27 -15.09
CA LYS A 44 12.64 20.61 -15.66
C LYS A 44 11.98 21.59 -14.66
N ASN A 45 12.56 21.77 -13.50
CA ASN A 45 12.06 22.68 -12.46
C ASN A 45 10.72 22.27 -11.81
N ARG A 46 10.22 21.05 -12.06
CA ARG A 46 9.04 20.48 -11.43
C ARG A 46 9.41 19.21 -10.67
N THR A 47 8.96 19.10 -9.44
CA THR A 47 9.16 17.90 -8.61
C THR A 47 7.85 17.13 -8.47
N SER A 48 7.88 15.86 -8.85
CA SER A 48 6.82 14.90 -8.54
C SER A 48 7.00 14.44 -7.10
N HIS A 49 5.94 14.53 -6.31
CA HIS A 49 5.94 14.05 -4.94
C HIS A 49 5.76 12.53 -4.88
N THR A 50 6.06 11.95 -3.71
CA THR A 50 5.73 10.56 -3.40
C THR A 50 4.24 10.30 -3.67
N ASN A 51 3.92 9.28 -4.47
CA ASN A 51 2.54 8.91 -4.73
C ASN A 51 1.92 8.17 -3.54
N GLY A 52 0.63 8.33 -3.36
CA GLY A 52 -0.17 7.42 -2.54
C GLY A 52 -0.27 6.06 -3.24
N ILE A 53 -0.27 4.99 -2.47
CA ILE A 53 -0.36 3.62 -3.01
C ILE A 53 -1.44 2.86 -2.27
N VAL A 54 -2.34 2.23 -3.02
CA VAL A 54 -3.37 1.31 -2.50
C VAL A 54 -3.05 -0.10 -2.98
N GLY A 55 -2.96 -1.06 -2.07
CA GLY A 55 -2.82 -2.47 -2.40
C GLY A 55 -4.18 -3.16 -2.40
N VAL A 56 -4.72 -3.46 -3.58
CA VAL A 56 -6.01 -4.13 -3.73
C VAL A 56 -5.79 -5.64 -3.83
N ILE A 57 -6.30 -6.39 -2.86
CA ILE A 57 -6.15 -7.84 -2.79
C ILE A 57 -7.16 -8.50 -3.73
N MET A 58 -6.67 -9.24 -4.72
CA MET A 58 -7.49 -9.94 -5.68
C MET A 58 -8.30 -11.06 -5.01
N LYS A 59 -9.59 -11.12 -5.34
CA LYS A 59 -10.46 -12.22 -4.95
C LYS A 59 -10.16 -13.45 -5.78
N VAL A 60 -9.94 -14.59 -5.13
CA VAL A 60 -9.65 -15.87 -5.81
C VAL A 60 -10.53 -16.96 -5.21
N ASN A 61 -11.21 -17.72 -6.05
CA ASN A 61 -12.13 -18.78 -5.65
C ASN A 61 -13.19 -18.30 -4.63
N GLY A 62 -13.70 -17.08 -4.85
CA GLY A 62 -14.74 -16.50 -4.02
C GLY A 62 -14.26 -15.92 -2.68
N GLY A 63 -12.98 -15.81 -2.45
CA GLY A 63 -12.45 -15.31 -1.16
C GLY A 63 -11.02 -14.81 -1.23
N TYR A 64 -10.42 -14.60 -0.06
CA TYR A 64 -9.09 -14.02 0.13
C TYR A 64 -8.16 -14.91 0.95
N ASP A 65 -8.55 -16.16 1.21
CA ASP A 65 -7.78 -17.11 2.03
C ASP A 65 -6.40 -17.42 1.45
N TRP A 66 -6.22 -17.20 0.15
CA TRP A 66 -4.93 -17.35 -0.49
C TRP A 66 -3.88 -16.36 0.04
N PHE A 67 -4.31 -15.24 0.62
CA PHE A 67 -3.41 -14.15 1.03
C PHE A 67 -3.56 -13.73 2.49
N LYS A 68 -4.75 -13.90 3.10
CA LYS A 68 -4.97 -13.42 4.48
C LYS A 68 -5.68 -14.45 5.34
N TYR A 69 -5.49 -14.32 6.64
CA TYR A 69 -6.22 -15.07 7.66
C TYR A 69 -6.50 -14.18 8.88
N THR A 70 -7.50 -14.52 9.65
CA THR A 70 -7.89 -13.78 10.85
C THR A 70 -7.42 -14.53 12.10
N SER A 71 -6.90 -13.80 13.06
CA SER A 71 -6.59 -14.33 14.40
C SER A 71 -7.28 -13.48 15.46
N THR A 72 -7.48 -14.09 16.66
CA THR A 72 -8.05 -13.39 17.80
C THR A 72 -6.97 -13.17 18.85
N LYS A 73 -6.81 -11.92 19.28
CA LYS A 73 -5.90 -11.58 20.38
C LYS A 73 -6.47 -11.94 21.72
N SER A 74 -5.63 -11.96 22.77
CA SER A 74 -6.04 -12.32 24.14
C SER A 74 -7.13 -11.41 24.72
N ASP A 75 -7.25 -10.17 24.23
CA ASP A 75 -8.29 -9.22 24.62
C ASP A 75 -9.59 -9.34 23.82
N GLY A 76 -9.68 -10.32 22.90
CA GLY A 76 -10.84 -10.56 22.05
C GLY A 76 -10.85 -9.81 20.74
N CYS A 77 -9.86 -8.95 20.47
CA CYS A 77 -9.76 -8.23 19.19
C CYS A 77 -9.47 -9.18 18.03
N SER A 78 -10.23 -9.06 16.94
CA SER A 78 -9.96 -9.73 15.68
C SER A 78 -8.91 -8.96 14.87
N VAL A 79 -7.90 -9.64 14.37
CA VAL A 79 -6.81 -9.06 13.60
C VAL A 79 -6.66 -9.79 12.27
N SER A 80 -6.58 -9.04 11.19
CA SER A 80 -6.25 -9.58 9.88
C SER A 80 -4.74 -9.70 9.72
N ASN A 81 -4.29 -10.87 9.29
CA ASN A 81 -2.89 -11.17 9.02
C ASN A 81 -2.73 -11.49 7.54
N TYR A 82 -1.56 -11.23 6.99
CA TYR A 82 -1.27 -11.44 5.57
C TYR A 82 -0.03 -12.32 5.41
N TYR A 83 0.02 -13.06 4.32
CA TYR A 83 1.18 -13.87 3.95
C TYR A 83 2.24 -12.99 3.28
N ASP A 84 3.09 -12.35 4.08
CA ASP A 84 4.06 -11.34 3.64
C ASP A 84 5.02 -11.84 2.55
N SER A 85 5.33 -13.14 2.54
CA SER A 85 6.20 -13.75 1.52
C SER A 85 5.62 -13.72 0.11
N LYS A 86 4.32 -13.45 -0.03
CA LYS A 86 3.63 -13.42 -1.32
C LYS A 86 3.70 -12.08 -2.03
N VAL A 87 4.26 -11.05 -1.38
CA VAL A 87 4.45 -9.72 -1.97
C VAL A 87 5.91 -9.27 -1.85
N TYR A 88 6.26 -8.20 -2.56
CA TYR A 88 7.61 -7.65 -2.53
C TYR A 88 7.95 -7.00 -1.19
N ASP A 89 9.23 -7.03 -0.82
CA ASP A 89 9.71 -6.41 0.42
C ASP A 89 9.41 -4.92 0.48
N ILE A 90 9.47 -4.21 -0.65
CA ILE A 90 9.15 -2.78 -0.67
C ILE A 90 7.68 -2.51 -0.29
N ILE A 91 6.76 -3.42 -0.56
CA ILE A 91 5.38 -3.33 -0.07
C ILE A 91 5.34 -3.58 1.44
N ASN A 92 5.95 -4.67 1.90
CA ASN A 92 5.94 -5.04 3.33
C ASN A 92 6.61 -3.97 4.19
N ASN A 93 7.70 -3.36 3.72
CA ASN A 93 8.43 -2.33 4.44
C ASN A 93 7.67 -0.98 4.50
N ASN A 94 6.65 -0.80 3.70
CA ASN A 94 5.75 0.36 3.74
C ASN A 94 4.39 0.05 4.36
N ARG A 95 4.32 -1.03 5.13
CA ARG A 95 3.16 -1.41 5.94
C ARG A 95 3.55 -1.34 7.42
N TYR A 96 2.57 -0.98 8.26
CA TYR A 96 2.77 -0.77 9.70
C TYR A 96 3.89 0.22 10.04
N ASN A 97 4.13 1.17 9.15
CA ASN A 97 5.24 2.12 9.20
C ASN A 97 4.81 3.54 9.62
N GLN A 98 3.64 3.69 10.20
CA GLN A 98 3.21 4.96 10.78
C GLN A 98 4.14 5.34 11.96
N ASN A 99 4.59 6.60 12.00
CA ASN A 99 5.47 7.10 13.04
C ASN A 99 5.13 8.58 13.38
N PRO A 100 4.71 8.91 14.61
CA PRO A 100 4.46 7.98 15.72
C PRO A 100 3.25 7.07 15.47
N LYS A 101 3.27 5.86 16.05
CA LYS A 101 2.16 4.92 15.90
C LYS A 101 0.93 5.41 16.64
N VAL A 102 -0.23 5.29 16.00
CA VAL A 102 -1.55 5.51 16.60
C VAL A 102 -2.25 4.17 16.71
N TYR A 103 -2.56 3.75 17.93
CA TYR A 103 -3.20 2.46 18.17
C TYR A 103 -4.71 2.59 18.15
N SER A 104 -5.40 1.71 17.42
CA SER A 104 -6.86 1.59 17.47
C SER A 104 -7.34 0.82 18.70
N CYS A 105 -6.46 0.03 19.31
CA CYS A 105 -6.68 -0.65 20.59
C CYS A 105 -5.44 -0.51 21.46
N ASN A 106 -5.59 0.12 22.63
CA ASN A 106 -4.49 0.33 23.57
C ASN A 106 -4.02 -0.95 24.28
N GLN A 107 -4.89 -1.95 24.36
CA GLN A 107 -4.59 -3.21 25.04
C GLN A 107 -3.73 -4.13 24.18
N CYS A 108 -4.17 -4.44 22.95
CA CYS A 108 -3.41 -5.33 22.05
C CYS A 108 -2.45 -4.58 21.11
N LYS A 109 -2.44 -3.25 21.16
CA LYS A 109 -1.58 -2.40 20.32
C LYS A 109 -1.81 -2.61 18.82
N CYS A 110 -3.03 -2.92 18.43
CA CYS A 110 -3.41 -3.00 17.02
C CYS A 110 -3.51 -1.59 16.41
N VAL A 111 -3.14 -1.47 15.15
CA VAL A 111 -3.23 -0.22 14.38
C VAL A 111 -4.37 -0.30 13.36
N SER A 112 -4.83 0.86 12.90
CA SER A 112 -5.85 0.92 11.86
C SER A 112 -5.34 0.31 10.55
N ALA A 113 -6.16 -0.54 9.92
CA ALA A 113 -5.84 -1.09 8.61
C ALA A 113 -5.75 -0.01 7.52
N LEU A 114 -6.43 1.12 7.72
CA LEU A 114 -6.47 2.21 6.75
C LEU A 114 -5.33 3.22 6.94
N THR A 115 -5.02 3.60 8.19
CA THR A 115 -4.09 4.69 8.51
C THR A 115 -2.76 4.21 9.07
N GLY A 116 -2.67 3.01 9.60
CA GLY A 116 -1.47 2.47 10.24
C GLY A 116 -0.35 2.08 9.27
N SER A 117 -0.64 2.01 7.98
CA SER A 117 0.30 1.66 6.91
C SER A 117 0.24 2.70 5.81
N TYR A 118 1.39 3.10 5.25
CA TYR A 118 1.41 3.96 4.06
C TYR A 118 0.78 3.25 2.87
N ILE A 119 1.19 2.01 2.61
CA ILE A 119 0.53 1.14 1.63
C ILE A 119 -0.53 0.31 2.37
N ALA A 120 -1.76 0.79 2.39
CA ALA A 120 -2.88 0.07 2.99
C ALA A 120 -3.40 -1.01 2.05
N PHE A 121 -3.71 -2.18 2.60
CA PHE A 121 -4.38 -3.25 1.87
C PHE A 121 -5.89 -3.15 2.02
N VAL A 122 -6.60 -3.46 0.93
CA VAL A 122 -8.06 -3.53 0.90
C VAL A 122 -8.48 -4.71 0.01
N GLU A 123 -9.51 -5.42 0.41
CA GLU A 123 -10.09 -6.49 -0.41
C GLU A 123 -10.75 -5.92 -1.66
N GLU A 124 -10.68 -6.64 -2.78
CA GLU A 124 -11.27 -6.23 -4.05
C GLU A 124 -12.73 -5.82 -3.94
N ASP A 125 -13.57 -6.63 -3.27
CA ASP A 125 -15.00 -6.33 -3.10
C ASP A 125 -15.22 -5.01 -2.34
N GLU A 126 -14.46 -4.79 -1.29
CA GLU A 126 -14.58 -3.58 -0.48
C GLU A 126 -14.09 -2.36 -1.25
N PHE A 127 -12.98 -2.49 -1.99
CA PHE A 127 -12.47 -1.43 -2.84
C PHE A 127 -13.49 -1.04 -3.93
N LEU A 128 -14.10 -2.03 -4.59
CA LEU A 128 -15.09 -1.79 -5.64
C LEU A 128 -16.38 -1.18 -5.10
N SER A 129 -16.73 -1.47 -3.85
CA SER A 129 -17.92 -0.87 -3.21
C SER A 129 -17.74 0.61 -2.87
N ASN A 130 -16.51 1.04 -2.58
CA ASN A 130 -16.21 2.44 -2.26
C ASN A 130 -14.75 2.80 -2.62
N PRO A 131 -14.42 2.87 -3.93
CA PRO A 131 -13.05 3.15 -4.35
C PRO A 131 -12.56 4.53 -3.89
N LYS A 132 -13.45 5.52 -3.86
CA LYS A 132 -13.11 6.90 -3.45
C LYS A 132 -12.51 6.96 -2.04
N LYS A 133 -13.04 6.21 -1.09
CA LYS A 133 -12.54 6.16 0.29
C LYS A 133 -11.04 5.81 0.35
N TYR A 134 -10.63 4.81 -0.42
CA TYR A 134 -9.26 4.30 -0.42
C TYR A 134 -8.31 5.15 -1.25
N ILE A 135 -8.80 5.67 -2.36
CA ILE A 135 -8.03 6.60 -3.21
C ILE A 135 -7.79 7.91 -2.48
N ASP A 136 -8.82 8.49 -1.86
CA ASP A 136 -8.70 9.72 -1.08
C ASP A 136 -7.75 9.53 0.12
N ASN A 137 -7.83 8.40 0.81
CA ASN A 137 -6.92 8.10 1.90
C ASN A 137 -5.46 8.05 1.44
N ALA A 138 -5.18 7.37 0.33
CA ALA A 138 -3.84 7.30 -0.22
C ALA A 138 -3.33 8.67 -0.70
N TYR A 139 -4.20 9.45 -1.32
CA TYR A 139 -3.90 10.81 -1.75
C TYR A 139 -3.56 11.71 -0.55
N ASP A 140 -4.37 11.69 0.49
CA ASP A 140 -4.14 12.51 1.68
C ASP A 140 -2.83 12.15 2.38
N LYS A 141 -2.49 10.86 2.47
CA LYS A 141 -1.19 10.42 2.99
C LYS A 141 -0.04 11.01 2.19
N SER A 142 -0.12 10.99 0.86
CA SER A 142 0.96 11.47 0.01
C SER A 142 1.12 12.99 0.06
N GLU A 143 0.03 13.72 0.15
CA GLU A 143 0.03 15.19 0.09
C GLU A 143 0.25 15.85 1.47
N ASN A 144 -0.34 15.28 2.52
CA ASN A 144 -0.42 15.96 3.81
C ASN A 144 0.33 15.24 4.93
N ASP A 145 0.50 13.93 4.84
CA ASP A 145 0.94 13.09 5.96
C ASP A 145 2.15 12.18 5.62
N ALA A 146 2.85 12.42 4.52
CA ALA A 146 4.00 11.57 4.14
C ALA A 146 5.07 11.51 5.24
N ASP A 147 5.28 12.61 5.95
CA ASP A 147 6.22 12.69 7.08
C ASP A 147 5.74 11.88 8.31
N GLY A 148 4.48 11.50 8.36
CA GLY A 148 3.91 10.63 9.39
C GLY A 148 4.18 9.14 9.18
N TYR A 149 5.01 8.78 8.19
CA TYR A 149 5.35 7.39 7.86
C TYR A 149 6.85 7.25 7.58
N ASP A 150 7.43 6.18 8.11
CA ASP A 150 8.82 5.80 7.81
C ASP A 150 8.86 5.10 6.46
N LEU A 151 9.03 5.86 5.39
CA LEU A 151 8.98 5.35 4.03
C LEU A 151 10.28 4.64 3.64
N THR A 152 10.13 3.42 3.09
CA THR A 152 11.20 2.68 2.42
C THR A 152 11.06 2.87 0.92
N LYS A 153 12.01 3.59 0.30
CA LYS A 153 11.95 4.02 -1.10
C LYS A 153 12.90 3.25 -2.02
N GLN A 154 13.43 2.15 -1.54
CA GLN A 154 14.34 1.27 -2.31
C GLN A 154 13.91 -0.19 -2.17
N ARG A 155 14.09 -0.94 -3.27
CA ARG A 155 13.84 -2.38 -3.33
C ARG A 155 14.91 -3.16 -2.59
#